data_a83a3e0ef427592d45b31428eab23299
#
_entry.id   a83a3e0ef427592d45b31428eab23299
#
_cell.length_a   1.000
_cell.length_b   1.000
_cell.length_c   1.000
_cell.angle_alpha   90.00
_cell.angle_beta   90.00
_cell.angle_gamma   90.00
#
_symmetry.space_group_name_H-M   'P 1'
#
loop_
_entity.id
_entity.type
_entity.pdbx_description
1 polymer ?
#
loop_
_entity_poly.entity_id
_entity_poly.type
_entity_poly.pdbx_seq_one_letter_code
_entity_poly.pdbx_strand_id
1 'polypeptide(L)'
;SILSTALENYSKSPDEENFAHITNAVEPGWTELVRRLNATAHGTVRLVKMRADLLSIISTDSSLARLDVSFKALLRNWFSPSFLVLRPIDWSTPANILEKIIAYEAVHEITSWDDLRSRLAPDDRRCFAFFHPSMEDEPLIFVEVALTSEIPGQINAVLEADRMMLDPNDASCAIFYSISNCQKGLAGISFGNFLIKQVAQLSLIHISEPTRRAII
;
A
#
# COMPACT_ATOMS: atom_id res chain seq x y z
N SER A 1 4.28 16.01 36.20
CA SER A 1 4.60 15.03 35.17
C SER A 1 5.97 15.34 34.56
N ILE A 2 6.64 14.37 33.95
CA ILE A 2 7.96 14.58 33.29
C ILE A 2 7.89 15.77 32.32
N LEU A 3 6.83 15.87 31.54
CA LEU A 3 6.61 16.98 30.61
C LEU A 3 6.48 18.35 31.35
N SER A 4 5.76 18.42 32.46
CA SER A 4 5.62 19.67 33.21
C SER A 4 6.98 20.17 33.72
N THR A 5 7.81 19.26 34.23
CA THR A 5 9.17 19.59 34.69
C THR A 5 10.07 20.04 33.51
N ALA A 6 9.99 19.37 32.37
CA ALA A 6 10.75 19.77 31.18
C ALA A 6 10.35 21.16 30.66
N LEU A 7 9.05 21.48 30.66
CA LEU A 7 8.53 22.80 30.28
C LEU A 7 8.98 23.90 31.26
N GLU A 8 8.97 23.63 32.58
CA GLU A 8 9.46 24.57 33.61
C GLU A 8 10.95 24.85 33.44
N ASN A 9 11.75 23.82 33.17
CA ASN A 9 13.21 23.98 32.95
C ASN A 9 13.48 24.82 31.70
N TYR A 10 12.80 24.51 30.59
CA TYR A 10 12.93 25.30 29.36
C TYR A 10 12.50 26.76 29.54
N SER A 11 11.44 27.02 30.34
CA SER A 11 11.01 28.39 30.64
C SER A 11 12.05 29.20 31.45
N LYS A 12 12.87 28.51 32.26
CA LYS A 12 13.96 29.13 33.02
C LYS A 12 15.24 29.32 32.22
N SER A 13 15.55 28.36 31.34
CA SER A 13 16.72 28.35 30.47
C SER A 13 16.34 27.81 29.11
N PRO A 14 15.97 28.67 28.13
CA PRO A 14 15.57 28.25 26.79
C PRO A 14 16.80 27.93 25.93
N ASP A 15 17.41 26.79 26.19
CA ASP A 15 18.55 26.25 25.46
C ASP A 15 18.17 24.94 24.74
N GLU A 16 19.11 24.44 23.92
CA GLU A 16 18.92 23.25 23.09
C GLU A 16 18.75 21.97 23.92
N GLU A 17 19.45 21.89 25.06
CA GLU A 17 19.36 20.75 25.97
C GLU A 17 17.97 20.64 26.60
N ASN A 18 17.45 21.73 27.14
CA ASN A 18 16.10 21.78 27.72
C ASN A 18 15.02 21.59 26.65
N PHE A 19 15.24 22.05 25.42
CA PHE A 19 14.34 21.75 24.30
C PHE A 19 14.32 20.25 23.97
N ALA A 20 15.49 19.59 23.96
CA ALA A 20 15.58 18.15 23.77
C ALA A 20 14.85 17.36 24.86
N HIS A 21 14.90 17.83 26.12
CA HIS A 21 14.14 17.23 27.22
C HIS A 21 12.62 17.32 27.02
N ILE A 22 12.11 18.43 26.49
CA ILE A 22 10.68 18.54 26.13
C ILE A 22 10.33 17.53 25.05
N THR A 23 11.12 17.47 23.97
CA THR A 23 10.90 16.57 22.85
C THR A 23 10.83 15.11 23.31
N ASN A 24 11.77 14.70 24.17
CA ASN A 24 11.80 13.36 24.75
C ASN A 24 10.61 13.11 25.70
N ALA A 25 10.18 14.11 26.45
CA ALA A 25 9.06 13.99 27.39
C ALA A 25 7.68 13.90 26.70
N VAL A 26 7.57 14.39 25.47
CA VAL A 26 6.36 14.33 24.63
C VAL A 26 6.25 12.98 23.93
N GLU A 27 7.38 12.33 23.62
CA GLU A 27 7.35 11.04 22.95
C GLU A 27 6.80 9.94 23.89
N PRO A 28 5.78 9.18 23.45
CA PRO A 28 5.26 8.07 24.26
C PRO A 28 6.35 7.03 24.53
N GLY A 29 6.49 6.59 25.79
CA GLY A 29 7.53 5.65 26.18
C GLY A 29 7.52 4.30 25.46
N TRP A 30 6.38 3.90 24.86
CA TRP A 30 6.28 2.68 24.06
C TRP A 30 6.86 2.85 22.64
N THR A 31 7.10 4.08 22.16
CA THR A 31 7.63 4.34 20.82
C THR A 31 9.00 3.69 20.62
N GLU A 32 9.85 3.77 21.62
CA GLU A 32 11.16 3.10 21.58
C GLU A 32 11.03 1.57 21.54
N LEU A 33 10.07 1.00 22.28
CA LEU A 33 9.78 -0.43 22.21
C LEU A 33 9.38 -0.83 20.78
N VAL A 34 8.50 -0.06 20.15
CA VAL A 34 8.06 -0.35 18.76
C VAL A 34 9.22 -0.21 17.76
N ARG A 35 10.11 0.78 17.94
CA ARG A 35 11.33 0.89 17.11
C ARG A 35 12.24 -0.34 17.26
N ARG A 36 12.45 -0.83 18.48
CA ARG A 36 13.24 -2.05 18.75
C ARG A 36 12.59 -3.29 18.15
N LEU A 37 11.28 -3.43 18.27
CA LEU A 37 10.53 -4.52 17.63
C LEU A 37 10.65 -4.46 16.11
N ASN A 38 10.61 -3.26 15.52
CA ASN A 38 10.79 -3.08 14.09
C ASN A 38 12.16 -3.52 13.58
N ALA A 39 13.20 -3.39 14.41
CA ALA A 39 14.56 -3.82 14.08
C ALA A 39 14.77 -5.35 14.14
N THR A 40 13.79 -6.12 14.62
CA THR A 40 13.86 -7.58 14.65
C THR A 40 13.51 -8.20 13.30
N ALA A 41 13.89 -9.46 13.08
CA ALA A 41 13.50 -10.19 11.87
C ALA A 41 11.97 -10.20 11.70
N HIS A 42 11.50 -9.78 10.54
CA HIS A 42 10.07 -9.59 10.23
C HIS A 42 9.32 -8.64 11.18
N GLY A 43 10.04 -7.76 11.88
CA GLY A 43 9.46 -6.83 12.85
C GLY A 43 8.40 -5.93 12.24
N THR A 44 8.65 -5.37 11.06
CA THR A 44 7.70 -4.51 10.34
C THR A 44 6.39 -5.24 10.03
N VAL A 45 6.47 -6.47 9.51
CA VAL A 45 5.27 -7.30 9.21
C VAL A 45 4.45 -7.55 10.48
N ARG A 46 5.13 -7.90 11.58
CA ARG A 46 4.48 -8.17 12.87
C ARG A 46 3.81 -6.92 13.43
N LEU A 47 4.45 -5.77 13.31
CA LEU A 47 3.89 -4.50 13.78
C LEU A 47 2.68 -4.07 12.95
N VAL A 48 2.71 -4.27 11.63
CA VAL A 48 1.55 -4.03 10.77
C VAL A 48 0.39 -4.96 11.15
N LYS A 49 0.65 -6.26 11.38
CA LYS A 49 -0.36 -7.21 11.86
C LYS A 49 -0.90 -6.82 13.24
N MET A 50 -0.03 -6.46 14.18
CA MET A 50 -0.44 -5.99 15.52
C MET A 50 -1.37 -4.77 15.44
N ARG A 51 -1.11 -3.83 14.51
CA ARG A 51 -2.05 -2.71 14.31
C ARG A 51 -3.36 -3.18 13.66
N ALA A 52 -3.35 -4.17 12.78
CA ALA A 52 -4.60 -4.72 12.25
C ALA A 52 -5.47 -5.31 13.37
N ASP A 53 -4.85 -6.04 14.32
CA ASP A 53 -5.55 -6.57 15.49
C ASP A 53 -6.06 -5.43 16.39
N LEU A 54 -5.24 -4.41 16.64
CA LEU A 54 -5.65 -3.21 17.38
C LEU A 54 -6.89 -2.56 16.75
N LEU A 55 -6.90 -2.38 15.44
CA LEU A 55 -8.04 -1.79 14.71
C LEU A 55 -9.31 -2.63 14.81
N SER A 56 -9.20 -3.94 14.97
CA SER A 56 -10.37 -4.83 15.14
C SER A 56 -11.05 -4.67 16.50
N ILE A 57 -10.32 -4.27 17.54
CA ILE A 57 -10.83 -4.15 18.91
C ILE A 57 -11.11 -2.71 19.34
N ILE A 58 -10.62 -1.71 18.61
CA ILE A 58 -10.73 -0.29 18.98
C ILE A 58 -12.19 0.19 19.03
N SER A 59 -13.09 -0.44 18.27
CA SER A 59 -14.52 -0.15 18.30
C SER A 59 -15.18 -0.58 19.62
N THR A 60 -14.60 -1.54 20.33
CA THR A 60 -15.08 -2.04 21.62
C THR A 60 -14.41 -1.38 22.81
N ASP A 61 -13.20 -0.83 22.60
CA ASP A 61 -12.43 -0.13 23.64
C ASP A 61 -11.84 1.17 23.10
N SER A 62 -12.54 2.27 23.32
CA SER A 62 -12.13 3.60 22.87
C SER A 62 -10.85 4.13 23.55
N SER A 63 -10.41 3.53 24.65
CA SER A 63 -9.15 3.90 25.33
C SER A 63 -7.93 3.62 24.43
N LEU A 64 -8.06 2.65 23.53
CA LEU A 64 -7.02 2.25 22.57
C LEU A 64 -6.86 3.24 21.40
N ALA A 65 -7.80 4.17 21.22
CA ALA A 65 -7.73 5.14 20.12
C ALA A 65 -6.46 6.01 20.15
N ARG A 66 -5.99 6.38 21.34
CA ARG A 66 -4.74 7.15 21.50
C ARG A 66 -3.52 6.36 21.05
N LEU A 67 -3.52 5.06 21.31
CA LEU A 67 -2.45 4.17 20.87
C LEU A 67 -2.42 4.09 19.34
N ASP A 68 -3.58 3.94 18.68
CA ASP A 68 -3.68 3.92 17.21
C ASP A 68 -3.17 5.21 16.57
N VAL A 69 -3.50 6.37 17.11
CA VAL A 69 -3.02 7.67 16.58
C VAL A 69 -1.49 7.70 16.54
N SER A 70 -0.83 7.32 17.62
CA SER A 70 0.62 7.30 17.69
C SER A 70 1.23 6.20 16.80
N PHE A 71 0.61 5.01 16.77
CA PHE A 71 1.03 3.90 15.93
C PHE A 71 0.96 4.27 14.44
N LYS A 72 -0.15 4.89 14.05
CA LYS A 72 -0.36 5.38 12.68
C LYS A 72 0.67 6.43 12.28
N ALA A 73 1.05 7.33 13.19
CA ALA A 73 2.08 8.34 12.93
C ALA A 73 3.44 7.69 12.64
N LEU A 74 3.86 6.68 13.42
CA LEU A 74 5.09 5.94 13.17
C LEU A 74 5.06 5.21 11.83
N LEU A 75 4.01 4.45 11.57
CA LEU A 75 3.87 3.70 10.31
C LEU A 75 3.82 4.63 9.10
N ARG A 76 3.20 5.82 9.21
CA ARG A 76 3.19 6.80 8.12
C ARG A 76 4.60 7.24 7.73
N ASN A 77 5.50 7.39 8.70
CA ASN A 77 6.88 7.75 8.44
C ASN A 77 7.66 6.59 7.78
N TRP A 78 7.46 5.35 8.26
CA TRP A 78 8.15 4.17 7.71
C TRP A 78 7.64 3.78 6.32
N PHE A 79 6.36 3.95 6.07
CA PHE A 79 5.72 3.66 4.79
C PHE A 79 5.54 4.91 3.93
N SER A 80 6.54 5.82 3.95
CA SER A 80 6.55 6.94 3.01
C SER A 80 6.66 6.41 1.57
N PRO A 81 5.97 7.01 0.59
CA PRO A 81 6.02 6.61 -0.81
C PRO A 81 7.42 6.49 -1.40
N SER A 82 8.39 7.27 -0.89
CA SER A 82 9.79 7.23 -1.33
C SER A 82 10.53 5.92 -0.99
N PHE A 83 10.02 5.12 -0.07
CA PHE A 83 10.58 3.82 0.30
C PHE A 83 9.90 2.64 -0.40
N LEU A 84 8.81 2.90 -1.11
CA LEU A 84 8.05 1.84 -1.75
C LEU A 84 8.66 1.44 -3.10
N VAL A 85 8.68 0.15 -3.36
CA VAL A 85 9.16 -0.43 -4.60
C VAL A 85 7.98 -0.95 -5.41
N LEU A 86 7.80 -0.40 -6.62
CA LEU A 86 6.82 -0.89 -7.56
C LEU A 86 7.38 -2.10 -8.30
N ARG A 87 6.65 -3.21 -8.30
CA ARG A 87 7.00 -4.45 -9.02
C ARG A 87 5.86 -4.84 -9.95
N PRO A 88 6.15 -5.27 -11.18
CA PRO A 88 5.16 -5.97 -11.99
C PRO A 88 4.82 -7.31 -11.33
N ILE A 89 3.57 -7.70 -11.42
CA ILE A 89 3.06 -9.01 -11.01
C ILE A 89 2.63 -9.73 -12.28
N ASP A 90 3.26 -10.84 -12.55
CA ASP A 90 3.01 -11.67 -13.71
C ASP A 90 3.04 -13.15 -13.34
N TRP A 91 2.91 -14.04 -14.33
CA TRP A 91 2.87 -15.47 -14.06
C TRP A 91 4.22 -16.08 -13.63
N SER A 92 5.31 -15.32 -13.71
CA SER A 92 6.64 -15.70 -13.18
C SER A 92 6.85 -15.26 -11.73
N THR A 93 5.92 -14.47 -11.18
CA THR A 93 5.94 -14.02 -9.78
C THR A 93 5.84 -15.24 -8.85
N PRO A 94 6.62 -15.28 -7.76
CA PRO A 94 6.56 -16.37 -6.79
C PRO A 94 5.14 -16.68 -6.30
N ALA A 95 4.80 -17.98 -6.23
CA ALA A 95 3.46 -18.45 -5.91
C ALA A 95 2.92 -17.91 -4.56
N ASN A 96 3.79 -17.75 -3.56
CA ASN A 96 3.43 -17.17 -2.26
C ASN A 96 2.95 -15.71 -2.36
N ILE A 97 3.39 -14.96 -3.38
CA ILE A 97 2.90 -13.60 -3.66
C ILE A 97 1.59 -13.69 -4.43
N LEU A 98 1.50 -14.58 -5.44
CA LEU A 98 0.28 -14.78 -6.22
C LEU A 98 -0.91 -15.23 -5.36
N GLU A 99 -0.68 -16.13 -4.39
CA GLU A 99 -1.70 -16.50 -3.40
C GLU A 99 -2.21 -15.31 -2.58
N LYS A 100 -1.31 -14.36 -2.26
CA LYS A 100 -1.70 -13.14 -1.57
C LYS A 100 -2.51 -12.20 -2.45
N ILE A 101 -2.19 -12.11 -3.75
CA ILE A 101 -3.01 -11.34 -4.70
C ILE A 101 -4.43 -11.91 -4.73
N ILE A 102 -4.58 -13.23 -4.85
CA ILE A 102 -5.90 -13.88 -4.78
C ILE A 102 -6.62 -13.52 -3.47
N ALA A 103 -5.93 -13.67 -2.34
CA ALA A 103 -6.54 -13.48 -1.02
C ALA A 103 -6.90 -12.02 -0.70
N TYR A 104 -6.21 -11.07 -1.30
CA TYR A 104 -6.39 -9.63 -1.02
C TYR A 104 -7.25 -8.91 -2.05
N GLU A 105 -7.61 -9.56 -3.17
CA GLU A 105 -8.49 -8.92 -4.15
C GLU A 105 -9.88 -8.65 -3.53
N ALA A 106 -10.21 -7.36 -3.40
CA ALA A 106 -11.38 -6.91 -2.69
C ALA A 106 -12.47 -6.31 -3.60
N VAL A 107 -12.14 -6.05 -4.86
CA VAL A 107 -13.04 -5.37 -5.81
C VAL A 107 -13.71 -6.39 -6.73
N HIS A 108 -12.92 -7.29 -7.30
CA HIS A 108 -13.39 -8.34 -8.21
C HIS A 108 -12.77 -9.67 -7.80
N GLU A 109 -13.45 -10.40 -6.93
CA GLU A 109 -12.98 -11.66 -6.34
C GLU A 109 -12.32 -12.57 -7.37
N ILE A 110 -11.12 -13.07 -7.03
CA ILE A 110 -10.40 -14.08 -7.80
C ILE A 110 -10.73 -15.44 -7.21
N THR A 111 -11.45 -16.25 -7.94
CA THR A 111 -12.01 -17.51 -7.42
C THR A 111 -11.11 -18.73 -7.65
N SER A 112 -10.13 -18.63 -8.55
CA SER A 112 -9.26 -19.74 -8.93
C SER A 112 -7.93 -19.26 -9.50
N TRP A 113 -6.99 -20.18 -9.61
CA TRP A 113 -5.73 -19.95 -10.33
C TRP A 113 -5.93 -19.64 -11.82
N ASP A 114 -6.92 -20.23 -12.47
CA ASP A 114 -7.24 -19.95 -13.87
C ASP A 114 -7.81 -18.54 -14.01
N ASP A 115 -8.61 -18.07 -13.07
CA ASP A 115 -9.09 -16.69 -13.03
C ASP A 115 -7.92 -15.72 -12.86
N LEU A 116 -7.01 -15.95 -11.88
CA LEU A 116 -5.80 -15.15 -11.74
C LEU A 116 -4.98 -15.15 -13.04
N ARG A 117 -4.81 -16.31 -13.67
CA ARG A 117 -4.07 -16.44 -14.92
C ARG A 117 -4.66 -15.60 -16.03
N SER A 118 -5.99 -15.54 -16.16
CA SER A 118 -6.67 -14.72 -17.16
C SER A 118 -6.43 -13.21 -16.96
N ARG A 119 -6.04 -12.79 -15.75
CA ARG A 119 -5.75 -11.41 -15.40
C ARG A 119 -4.26 -11.04 -15.51
N LEU A 120 -3.37 -12.02 -15.53
CA LEU A 120 -1.93 -11.79 -15.55
C LEU A 120 -1.24 -12.21 -16.84
N ALA A 121 -1.69 -13.32 -17.47
CA ALA A 121 -1.00 -13.92 -18.61
C ALA A 121 -1.23 -13.23 -19.96
N PRO A 122 -2.43 -12.68 -20.28
CA PRO A 122 -2.64 -12.03 -21.55
C PRO A 122 -1.81 -10.74 -21.71
N ASP A 123 -1.32 -10.50 -22.93
CA ASP A 123 -0.46 -9.35 -23.23
C ASP A 123 -1.18 -8.00 -23.08
N ASP A 124 -2.50 -7.98 -23.08
CA ASP A 124 -3.32 -6.78 -22.81
C ASP A 124 -3.68 -6.61 -21.31
N ARG A 125 -3.04 -7.35 -20.43
CA ARG A 125 -3.19 -7.25 -18.98
C ARG A 125 -1.89 -6.82 -18.32
N ARG A 126 -2.03 -6.02 -17.26
CA ARG A 126 -0.93 -5.62 -16.40
C ARG A 126 -1.40 -5.67 -14.96
N CYS A 127 -0.54 -6.16 -14.10
CA CYS A 127 -0.72 -6.04 -12.66
C CYS A 127 0.57 -5.49 -12.05
N PHE A 128 0.43 -4.56 -11.12
CA PHE A 128 1.55 -3.97 -10.39
C PHE A 128 1.22 -3.93 -8.92
N ALA A 129 2.23 -4.14 -8.08
CA ALA A 129 2.08 -3.99 -6.64
C ALA A 129 3.21 -3.17 -6.05
N PHE A 130 2.91 -2.43 -4.99
CA PHE A 130 3.92 -1.84 -4.13
C PHE A 130 4.31 -2.79 -3.03
N PHE A 131 5.62 -2.85 -2.81
CA PHE A 131 6.26 -3.54 -1.70
C PHE A 131 7.08 -2.57 -0.87
N HIS A 132 7.33 -2.93 0.38
CA HIS A 132 8.29 -2.26 1.24
C HIS A 132 9.50 -3.16 1.46
N PRO A 133 10.76 -2.65 1.43
CA PRO A 133 11.96 -3.49 1.61
C PRO A 133 11.96 -4.36 2.86
N SER A 134 11.34 -3.87 3.96
CA SER A 134 11.19 -4.65 5.20
C SER A 134 10.01 -5.63 5.19
N MET A 135 9.28 -5.75 4.07
CA MET A 135 8.10 -6.62 3.88
C MET A 135 8.13 -7.22 2.47
N GLU A 136 9.25 -7.85 2.09
CA GLU A 136 9.60 -8.20 0.70
C GLU A 136 8.53 -9.00 -0.06
N ASP A 137 7.87 -9.95 0.61
CA ASP A 137 6.85 -10.83 0.02
C ASP A 137 5.42 -10.44 0.41
N GLU A 138 5.23 -9.26 1.03
CA GLU A 138 3.92 -8.77 1.44
C GLU A 138 3.54 -7.56 0.57
N PRO A 139 2.67 -7.72 -0.44
CA PRO A 139 2.17 -6.59 -1.19
C PRO A 139 1.40 -5.65 -0.25
N LEU A 140 1.60 -4.35 -0.42
CA LEU A 140 0.90 -3.31 0.36
C LEU A 140 -0.40 -2.90 -0.30
N ILE A 141 -0.33 -2.75 -1.61
CA ILE A 141 -1.43 -2.39 -2.50
C ILE A 141 -1.08 -2.92 -3.88
N PHE A 142 -2.05 -3.40 -4.62
CA PHE A 142 -1.87 -3.74 -6.02
C PHE A 142 -2.95 -3.14 -6.90
N VAL A 143 -2.67 -3.07 -8.18
CA VAL A 143 -3.56 -2.54 -9.21
C VAL A 143 -3.55 -3.46 -10.41
N GLU A 144 -4.74 -3.74 -10.94
CA GLU A 144 -4.94 -4.46 -12.18
C GLU A 144 -5.36 -3.49 -13.28
N VAL A 145 -4.72 -3.63 -14.44
CA VAL A 145 -4.91 -2.74 -15.59
C VAL A 145 -5.21 -3.58 -16.84
N ALA A 146 -6.24 -3.19 -17.55
CA ALA A 146 -6.55 -3.70 -18.88
C ALA A 146 -6.21 -2.67 -19.95
N LEU A 147 -5.55 -3.11 -21.00
CA LEU A 147 -5.34 -2.31 -22.21
C LEU A 147 -6.50 -2.55 -23.16
N THR A 148 -7.11 -1.47 -23.67
CA THR A 148 -8.28 -1.52 -24.53
C THR A 148 -8.16 -0.52 -25.69
N SER A 149 -8.86 -0.76 -26.80
CA SER A 149 -8.92 0.16 -27.93
C SER A 149 -9.86 1.34 -27.67
N GLU A 150 -10.84 1.16 -26.77
CA GLU A 150 -11.82 2.19 -26.41
C GLU A 150 -12.20 2.05 -24.92
N ILE A 151 -12.91 3.04 -24.39
CA ILE A 151 -13.41 2.99 -23.02
C ILE A 151 -14.58 2.02 -22.95
N PRO A 152 -14.48 0.89 -22.21
CA PRO A 152 -15.57 -0.07 -22.09
C PRO A 152 -16.76 0.54 -21.36
N GLY A 153 -17.97 0.31 -21.86
CA GLY A 153 -19.20 0.77 -21.23
C GLY A 153 -19.54 0.05 -19.92
N GLN A 154 -19.00 -1.16 -19.72
CA GLN A 154 -19.21 -1.99 -18.53
C GLN A 154 -17.93 -2.76 -18.16
N ILE A 155 -17.70 -2.91 -16.85
CA ILE A 155 -16.53 -3.64 -16.35
C ILE A 155 -16.55 -5.12 -16.72
N ASN A 156 -17.72 -5.73 -16.86
CA ASN A 156 -17.85 -7.13 -17.24
C ASN A 156 -17.14 -7.44 -18.57
N ALA A 157 -17.20 -6.53 -19.54
CA ALA A 157 -16.49 -6.68 -20.82
C ALA A 157 -14.95 -6.76 -20.67
N VAL A 158 -14.42 -6.20 -19.57
CA VAL A 158 -13.00 -6.29 -19.23
C VAL A 158 -12.67 -7.63 -18.55
N LEU A 159 -13.59 -8.19 -17.77
CA LEU A 159 -13.38 -9.38 -16.94
C LEU A 159 -13.76 -10.70 -17.63
N GLU A 160 -14.49 -10.66 -18.75
CA GLU A 160 -14.89 -11.87 -19.49
C GLU A 160 -13.68 -12.71 -19.92
N ALA A 161 -13.74 -14.02 -19.65
CA ALA A 161 -12.68 -14.96 -20.00
C ALA A 161 -12.54 -15.18 -21.52
N ASP A 162 -13.67 -15.19 -22.25
CA ASP A 162 -13.75 -15.46 -23.68
C ASP A 162 -13.63 -14.20 -24.55
N ARG A 163 -13.18 -13.09 -23.99
CA ARG A 163 -12.96 -11.85 -24.73
C ARG A 163 -11.85 -11.98 -25.78
N MET A 164 -11.93 -11.21 -26.84
CA MET A 164 -10.80 -11.07 -27.78
C MET A 164 -9.63 -10.35 -27.07
N MET A 165 -8.45 -10.98 -27.08
CA MET A 165 -7.22 -10.35 -26.64
C MET A 165 -6.81 -9.25 -27.62
N LEU A 166 -6.40 -8.10 -27.09
CA LEU A 166 -5.92 -6.97 -27.89
C LEU A 166 -4.39 -7.03 -27.98
N ASP A 167 -3.84 -6.74 -29.17
CA ASP A 167 -2.41 -6.45 -29.27
C ASP A 167 -2.13 -5.15 -28.47
N PRO A 168 -1.18 -5.15 -27.53
CA PRO A 168 -0.84 -3.96 -26.75
C PRO A 168 -0.52 -2.73 -27.60
N ASN A 169 -0.02 -2.92 -28.84
CA ASN A 169 0.29 -1.83 -29.75
C ASN A 169 -0.97 -1.15 -30.32
N ASP A 170 -2.10 -1.84 -30.35
CA ASP A 170 -3.39 -1.32 -30.79
C ASP A 170 -4.19 -0.67 -29.67
N ALA A 171 -3.67 -0.72 -28.44
CA ALA A 171 -4.35 -0.13 -27.30
C ALA A 171 -4.29 1.40 -27.34
N SER A 172 -5.41 2.04 -27.09
CA SER A 172 -5.53 3.49 -26.93
C SER A 172 -5.90 3.93 -25.52
N CYS A 173 -6.34 2.98 -24.66
CA CYS A 173 -6.78 3.20 -23.30
C CYS A 173 -6.13 2.20 -22.34
N ALA A 174 -5.90 2.65 -21.11
CA ALA A 174 -5.52 1.80 -19.98
C ALA A 174 -6.59 1.94 -18.90
N ILE A 175 -7.28 0.86 -18.60
CA ILE A 175 -8.38 0.83 -17.63
C ILE A 175 -7.87 0.23 -16.32
N PHE A 176 -7.84 1.03 -15.28
CA PHE A 176 -7.51 0.60 -13.91
C PHE A 176 -8.78 0.03 -13.29
N TYR A 177 -8.99 -1.28 -13.35
CA TYR A 177 -10.25 -1.90 -12.98
C TYR A 177 -10.27 -2.49 -11.57
N SER A 178 -9.12 -2.72 -10.95
CA SER A 178 -9.03 -3.08 -9.54
C SER A 178 -7.86 -2.37 -8.86
N ILE A 179 -8.10 -1.87 -7.65
CA ILE A 179 -7.09 -1.32 -6.74
C ILE A 179 -7.37 -1.86 -5.36
N SER A 180 -6.55 -2.79 -4.89
CA SER A 180 -6.77 -3.51 -3.65
C SER A 180 -5.70 -3.24 -2.61
N ASN A 181 -6.12 -2.74 -1.43
CA ASN A 181 -5.23 -2.58 -0.28
C ASN A 181 -5.07 -3.91 0.44
N CYS A 182 -3.82 -4.39 0.55
CA CYS A 182 -3.52 -5.72 1.09
C CYS A 182 -3.36 -5.73 2.62
N GLN A 183 -2.96 -4.61 3.21
CA GLN A 183 -2.54 -4.57 4.60
C GLN A 183 -3.54 -3.79 5.46
N LYS A 184 -4.43 -4.49 6.18
CA LYS A 184 -5.41 -3.88 7.10
C LYS A 184 -4.74 -2.98 8.15
N GLY A 185 -3.56 -3.37 8.62
CA GLY A 185 -2.78 -2.60 9.59
C GLY A 185 -2.25 -1.26 9.06
N LEU A 186 -2.30 -1.02 7.75
CA LEU A 186 -1.95 0.25 7.12
C LEU A 186 -3.18 1.11 6.79
N ALA A 187 -4.36 0.76 7.29
CA ALA A 187 -5.57 1.55 7.08
C ALA A 187 -5.37 3.01 7.48
N GLY A 188 -5.81 3.94 6.61
CA GLY A 188 -5.65 5.38 6.78
C GLY A 188 -4.23 5.91 6.53
N ILE A 189 -3.32 5.09 5.97
CA ILE A 189 -2.06 5.51 5.38
C ILE A 189 -2.26 5.40 3.87
N SER A 190 -2.23 6.52 3.16
CA SER A 190 -2.62 6.58 1.75
C SER A 190 -1.41 6.35 0.83
N PHE A 191 -1.52 5.35 -0.04
CA PHE A 191 -0.57 5.07 -1.11
C PHE A 191 -1.21 5.19 -2.50
N GLY A 192 -2.55 5.10 -2.58
CA GLY A 192 -3.29 4.90 -3.82
C GLY A 192 -2.99 5.95 -4.89
N ASN A 193 -3.06 7.25 -4.56
CA ASN A 193 -2.78 8.31 -5.52
C ASN A 193 -1.35 8.27 -6.07
N PHE A 194 -0.39 7.82 -5.26
CA PHE A 194 1.00 7.69 -5.70
C PHE A 194 1.17 6.49 -6.61
N LEU A 195 0.57 5.34 -6.26
CA LEU A 195 0.55 4.13 -7.08
C LEU A 195 -0.02 4.40 -8.47
N ILE A 196 -1.22 4.99 -8.53
CA ILE A 196 -1.89 5.28 -9.79
C ILE A 196 -1.01 6.14 -10.69
N LYS A 197 -0.40 7.20 -10.15
CA LYS A 197 0.48 8.08 -10.93
C LYS A 197 1.71 7.32 -11.47
N GLN A 198 2.35 6.48 -10.66
CA GLN A 198 3.50 5.71 -11.09
C GLN A 198 3.13 4.66 -12.15
N VAL A 199 2.04 3.92 -11.93
CA VAL A 199 1.59 2.91 -12.90
C VAL A 199 1.11 3.57 -14.18
N ALA A 200 0.42 4.72 -14.12
CA ALA A 200 0.03 5.48 -15.30
C ALA A 200 1.27 5.91 -16.11
N GLN A 201 2.31 6.40 -15.47
CA GLN A 201 3.57 6.74 -16.13
C GLN A 201 4.21 5.52 -16.80
N LEU A 202 4.27 4.36 -16.15
CA LEU A 202 4.80 3.13 -16.72
C LEU A 202 3.94 2.62 -17.88
N SER A 203 2.63 2.66 -17.75
CA SER A 203 1.70 2.28 -18.81
C SER A 203 1.82 3.18 -20.03
N LEU A 204 2.03 4.50 -19.82
CA LEU A 204 2.23 5.46 -20.89
C LEU A 204 3.60 5.30 -21.61
N ILE A 205 4.64 4.88 -20.89
CA ILE A 205 5.96 4.59 -21.47
C ILE A 205 5.92 3.35 -22.37
N HIS A 206 5.11 2.34 -22.03
CA HIS A 206 4.93 1.12 -22.81
C HIS A 206 3.89 1.23 -23.93
N ILE A 207 3.07 2.29 -23.92
CA ILE A 207 2.10 2.62 -24.95
C ILE A 207 2.65 3.82 -25.73
N SER A 208 3.55 3.60 -26.68
CA SER A 208 4.22 4.67 -27.43
C SER A 208 3.23 5.61 -28.13
N GLU A 209 3.35 6.93 -27.79
CA GLU A 209 2.90 8.13 -28.47
C GLU A 209 1.53 8.79 -28.12
N PRO A 210 1.33 10.09 -28.37
CA PRO A 210 0.84 11.09 -27.40
C PRO A 210 -0.67 11.32 -27.31
N THR A 211 -1.53 10.36 -27.66
CA THR A 211 -2.99 10.57 -27.69
C THR A 211 -3.78 9.74 -26.66
N ARG A 212 -3.13 9.17 -25.65
CA ARG A 212 -3.70 8.11 -24.83
C ARG A 212 -4.13 8.57 -23.44
N ARG A 213 -5.38 8.26 -23.07
CA ARG A 213 -5.99 8.65 -21.80
C ARG A 213 -5.96 7.50 -20.81
N ALA A 214 -5.36 7.72 -19.63
CA ALA A 214 -5.57 6.86 -18.47
C ALA A 214 -6.88 7.25 -17.77
N ILE A 215 -7.73 6.27 -17.50
CA ILE A 215 -9.02 6.47 -16.81
C ILE A 215 -9.02 5.62 -15.56
N ILE A 216 -9.35 6.26 -14.47
CA ILE A 216 -9.41 5.69 -13.12
C ILE A 216 -10.85 5.39 -12.79
#